data_d19c585e0dc183a53971e5a95cdda16a
#
_entry.id   d19c585e0dc183a53971e5a95cdda16a
#
_cell.length_a   1.000
_cell.length_b   1.000
_cell.length_c   1.000
_cell.angle_alpha   90.00
_cell.angle_beta   90.00
_cell.angle_gamma   90.00
#
_symmetry.space_group_name_H-M   'P 1'
#
loop_
_entity.id
_entity.type
_entity.pdbx_description
1 polymer ?
#
loop_
_entity_poly.entity_id
_entity_poly.type
_entity_poly.pdbx_seq_one_letter_code
_entity_poly.pdbx_strand_id
1 'polypeptide(L)'
;MEHQPHRPIPLPASSPVPRAPRLIVPDLARGLMLWGIAVANVTTAWVVFAGGPASLTGWVVDDSFWDKLTIMFTTSFVHARGFPMFSTLLGFGVGLIAASLYRRGYPLPKARGVIARRYGMLAIFGALHMVFLFWGDIMLAYGLIGLFMACLIAVRTRVLLWMAGSLFAVTNLVALAGVLLLEAVLGGGQLQELLNGGSGDLLQVTSYWSVLLNGLIVLLGSIFGIPLQAFMLLPLMLLGFVLAREGVLADPARHRRVLAWLAGVGLVAALGTGVPAGLEALGLLPTGVFGVLTMTLGVLGGPGFIALLALVFAGVQERVAAGAPVPAPLRPLIALGKRSMTGYVLQSVIFLAVFGSFALGLFADAGAALLLLVGTAGWLVTLLVAVALEAAGKPGPLEALHRRLSYGKGGLI
;
A
#
# COMPACT_ATOMS: atom_id res chain seq x y z
N MET A 1 51.60 35.19 37.55
CA MET A 1 51.26 33.99 36.75
C MET A 1 49.83 34.16 36.27
N GLU A 2 49.65 34.75 35.09
CA GLU A 2 48.33 35.02 34.53
C GLU A 2 47.79 33.71 33.87
N HIS A 3 46.61 33.33 34.29
CA HIS A 3 45.86 32.22 33.68
C HIS A 3 45.36 32.64 32.30
N GLN A 4 45.98 32.11 31.23
CA GLN A 4 45.45 32.21 29.86
C GLN A 4 44.20 31.34 29.77
N PRO A 5 43.04 31.86 29.26
CA PRO A 5 41.85 31.05 29.04
C PRO A 5 42.10 30.10 27.84
N HIS A 6 41.87 28.80 28.04
CA HIS A 6 41.89 27.79 27.00
C HIS A 6 40.88 28.18 25.87
N ARG A 7 41.44 28.50 24.71
CA ARG A 7 40.63 28.61 23.49
C ARG A 7 40.05 27.20 23.14
N PRO A 8 38.75 27.06 22.96
CA PRO A 8 38.19 25.78 22.50
C PRO A 8 38.76 25.44 21.10
N ILE A 9 39.26 24.24 20.97
CA ILE A 9 39.72 23.67 19.68
C ILE A 9 38.46 23.61 18.78
N PRO A 10 38.47 24.22 17.57
CA PRO A 10 37.37 24.08 16.63
C PRO A 10 37.23 22.60 16.25
N LEU A 11 36.05 22.01 16.56
CA LEU A 11 35.73 20.70 16.06
C LEU A 11 35.70 20.77 14.51
N PRO A 12 36.35 19.81 13.81
CA PRO A 12 36.35 19.81 12.35
C PRO A 12 34.87 19.78 11.87
N ALA A 13 34.53 20.67 10.94
CA ALA A 13 33.25 20.71 10.29
C ALA A 13 32.91 19.28 9.83
N SER A 14 31.84 18.70 10.36
CA SER A 14 31.42 17.36 10.03
C SER A 14 31.22 17.26 8.51
N SER A 15 32.06 16.50 7.85
CA SER A 15 31.94 16.20 6.42
C SER A 15 30.50 15.71 6.17
N PRO A 16 29.82 16.18 5.11
CA PRO A 16 28.46 15.74 4.81
C PRO A 16 28.46 14.21 4.71
N VAL A 17 27.70 13.53 5.58
CA VAL A 17 27.54 12.09 5.52
C VAL A 17 27.08 11.72 4.11
N PRO A 18 27.83 10.91 3.33
CA PRO A 18 27.45 10.56 1.98
C PRO A 18 26.02 10.02 1.96
N ARG A 19 25.17 10.59 1.12
CA ARG A 19 23.80 10.08 0.95
C ARG A 19 23.90 8.66 0.37
N ALA A 20 23.30 7.69 1.07
CA ALA A 20 23.20 6.34 0.51
C ALA A 20 22.55 6.39 -0.87
N PRO A 21 23.02 5.60 -1.84
CA PRO A 21 22.45 5.57 -3.18
C PRO A 21 20.96 5.26 -3.13
N ARG A 22 20.18 5.94 -3.95
CA ARG A 22 18.72 5.78 -3.96
C ARG A 22 18.37 4.42 -4.55
N LEU A 23 17.59 3.65 -3.81
CA LEU A 23 17.07 2.37 -4.29
C LEU A 23 15.92 2.61 -5.27
N ILE A 24 16.03 2.04 -6.49
CA ILE A 24 15.00 2.19 -7.53
C ILE A 24 13.81 1.25 -7.30
N VAL A 25 14.05 0.06 -6.77
CA VAL A 25 13.03 -0.98 -6.60
C VAL A 25 11.85 -0.53 -5.73
N PRO A 26 12.04 0.11 -4.56
CA PRO A 26 10.92 0.60 -3.76
C PRO A 26 10.07 1.67 -4.46
N ASP A 27 10.69 2.57 -5.23
CA ASP A 27 9.96 3.60 -5.97
C ASP A 27 9.23 2.98 -7.19
N LEU A 28 9.87 2.06 -7.92
CA LEU A 28 9.26 1.30 -9.01
C LEU A 28 8.04 0.51 -8.51
N ALA A 29 8.20 -0.20 -7.40
CA ALA A 29 7.15 -0.96 -6.77
C ALA A 29 5.94 -0.10 -6.37
N ARG A 30 6.19 1.10 -5.77
CA ARG A 30 5.11 2.05 -5.45
C ARG A 30 4.37 2.55 -6.69
N GLY A 31 5.09 2.90 -7.75
CA GLY A 31 4.49 3.37 -9.00
C GLY A 31 3.61 2.30 -9.67
N LEU A 32 4.09 1.05 -9.70
CA LEU A 32 3.34 -0.07 -10.25
C LEU A 32 2.12 -0.43 -9.39
N MET A 33 2.29 -0.45 -8.08
CA MET A 33 1.24 -0.81 -7.13
C MET A 33 0.06 0.19 -7.15
N LEU A 34 0.30 1.47 -7.40
CA LEU A 34 -0.77 2.46 -7.57
C LEU A 34 -1.71 2.10 -8.73
N TRP A 35 -1.21 1.41 -9.77
CA TRP A 35 -2.07 0.82 -10.79
C TRP A 35 -2.98 -0.27 -10.22
N GLY A 36 -2.41 -1.21 -9.47
CA GLY A 36 -3.19 -2.27 -8.85
C GLY A 36 -4.24 -1.74 -7.86
N ILE A 37 -3.91 -0.68 -7.09
CA ILE A 37 -4.86 -0.02 -6.19
C ILE A 37 -5.97 0.68 -6.98
N ALA A 38 -5.64 1.40 -8.05
CA ALA A 38 -6.62 2.06 -8.89
C ALA A 38 -7.63 1.06 -9.46
N VAL A 39 -7.14 -0.02 -10.08
CA VAL A 39 -7.98 -1.06 -10.67
C VAL A 39 -8.85 -1.77 -9.61
N ALA A 40 -8.26 -2.18 -8.49
CA ALA A 40 -9.01 -2.83 -7.43
C ALA A 40 -10.11 -1.92 -6.85
N ASN A 41 -9.78 -0.65 -6.55
CA ASN A 41 -10.74 0.28 -5.96
C ASN A 41 -11.89 0.64 -6.89
N VAL A 42 -11.70 0.61 -8.20
CA VAL A 42 -12.80 0.88 -9.15
C VAL A 42 -13.92 -0.14 -8.98
N THR A 43 -13.60 -1.42 -8.93
CA THR A 43 -14.61 -2.50 -8.78
C THR A 43 -15.14 -2.61 -7.36
N THR A 44 -14.29 -2.45 -6.35
CA THR A 44 -14.66 -2.68 -4.94
C THR A 44 -15.39 -1.50 -4.30
N ALA A 45 -15.18 -0.27 -4.79
CA ALA A 45 -15.65 0.92 -4.10
C ALA A 45 -16.20 2.02 -5.01
N TRP A 46 -15.54 2.35 -6.12
CA TRP A 46 -15.94 3.54 -6.88
C TRP A 46 -17.19 3.35 -7.72
N VAL A 47 -17.43 2.16 -8.26
CA VAL A 47 -18.63 1.89 -9.06
C VAL A 47 -19.91 2.07 -8.28
N VAL A 48 -19.89 1.82 -6.97
CA VAL A 48 -21.04 2.06 -6.07
C VAL A 48 -21.43 3.55 -6.02
N PHE A 49 -20.46 4.46 -6.20
CA PHE A 49 -20.72 5.90 -6.26
C PHE A 49 -21.50 6.31 -7.53
N ALA A 50 -21.44 5.51 -8.58
CA ALA A 50 -22.25 5.67 -9.78
C ALA A 50 -23.63 5.00 -9.66
N GLY A 51 -23.93 4.29 -8.56
CA GLY A 51 -25.14 3.50 -8.36
C GLY A 51 -25.05 2.06 -8.86
N GLY A 52 -23.86 1.59 -9.24
CA GLY A 52 -23.63 0.20 -9.63
C GLY A 52 -23.60 -0.75 -8.43
N PRO A 53 -23.67 -2.07 -8.66
CA PRO A 53 -23.66 -3.05 -7.59
C PRO A 53 -22.30 -3.13 -6.89
N ALA A 54 -22.30 -3.47 -5.60
CA ALA A 54 -21.07 -3.76 -4.89
C ALA A 54 -20.50 -5.11 -5.36
N SER A 55 -19.21 -5.14 -5.70
CA SER A 55 -18.51 -6.37 -6.05
C SER A 55 -17.02 -6.25 -5.70
N LEU A 56 -16.44 -7.31 -5.13
CA LEU A 56 -15.01 -7.37 -4.85
C LEU A 56 -14.16 -7.50 -6.13
N THR A 57 -14.73 -8.02 -7.22
CA THR A 57 -13.98 -8.40 -8.42
C THR A 57 -14.50 -7.76 -9.72
N GLY A 58 -15.63 -7.06 -9.66
CA GLY A 58 -16.43 -6.69 -10.81
C GLY A 58 -17.38 -7.82 -11.21
N TRP A 59 -18.04 -7.68 -12.33
CA TRP A 59 -19.02 -8.65 -12.85
C TRP A 59 -18.89 -8.84 -14.35
N VAL A 60 -19.57 -9.87 -14.84
CA VAL A 60 -19.65 -10.22 -16.26
C VAL A 60 -20.92 -9.63 -16.84
N VAL A 61 -20.80 -8.86 -17.91
CA VAL A 61 -21.93 -8.31 -18.68
C VAL A 61 -22.06 -9.11 -19.99
N ASP A 62 -23.27 -9.47 -20.35
CA ASP A 62 -23.61 -10.19 -21.61
C ASP A 62 -22.70 -11.40 -21.89
N ASP A 63 -22.39 -12.17 -20.85
CA ASP A 63 -21.52 -13.34 -20.92
C ASP A 63 -20.12 -13.08 -21.49
N SER A 64 -19.63 -11.84 -21.40
CA SER A 64 -18.39 -11.35 -21.97
C SER A 64 -17.17 -12.19 -21.57
N PHE A 65 -16.46 -12.73 -22.59
CA PHE A 65 -15.18 -13.42 -22.38
C PHE A 65 -14.13 -12.51 -21.74
N TRP A 66 -14.09 -11.23 -22.11
CA TRP A 66 -13.12 -10.27 -21.59
C TRP A 66 -13.35 -9.95 -20.12
N ASP A 67 -14.60 -9.90 -19.65
CA ASP A 67 -14.91 -9.73 -18.24
C ASP A 67 -14.46 -10.95 -17.43
N LYS A 68 -14.76 -12.16 -17.92
CA LYS A 68 -14.31 -13.40 -17.27
C LYS A 68 -12.79 -13.47 -17.16
N LEU A 69 -12.08 -13.16 -18.25
CA LEU A 69 -10.61 -13.13 -18.26
C LEU A 69 -10.07 -12.06 -17.30
N THR A 70 -10.70 -10.88 -17.26
CA THR A 70 -10.33 -9.80 -16.38
C THR A 70 -10.51 -10.18 -14.91
N ILE A 71 -11.64 -10.79 -14.54
CA ILE A 71 -11.88 -11.27 -13.18
C ILE A 71 -10.80 -12.28 -12.77
N MET A 72 -10.48 -13.27 -13.61
CA MET A 72 -9.43 -14.25 -13.34
C MET A 72 -8.05 -13.60 -13.17
N PHE A 73 -7.73 -12.62 -14.00
CA PHE A 73 -6.47 -11.87 -13.90
C PHE A 73 -6.41 -11.02 -12.63
N THR A 74 -7.47 -10.25 -12.36
CA THR A 74 -7.46 -9.29 -11.25
C THR A 74 -7.52 -9.96 -9.88
N THR A 75 -8.25 -11.06 -9.73
CA THR A 75 -8.24 -11.86 -8.49
C THR A 75 -6.87 -12.48 -8.23
N SER A 76 -6.14 -12.88 -9.26
CA SER A 76 -4.82 -13.50 -9.13
C SER A 76 -3.72 -12.47 -8.83
N PHE A 77 -3.73 -11.30 -9.49
CA PHE A 77 -2.58 -10.39 -9.52
C PHE A 77 -2.85 -8.98 -9.00
N VAL A 78 -4.10 -8.57 -8.79
CA VAL A 78 -4.48 -7.20 -8.44
C VAL A 78 -5.18 -7.12 -7.09
N HIS A 79 -6.31 -7.82 -6.94
CA HIS A 79 -7.07 -7.80 -5.67
C HIS A 79 -6.25 -8.39 -4.53
N ALA A 80 -6.25 -7.70 -3.39
CA ALA A 80 -5.46 -8.05 -2.22
C ALA A 80 -3.93 -8.19 -2.49
N ARG A 81 -3.39 -7.47 -3.49
CA ARG A 81 -1.93 -7.41 -3.75
C ARG A 81 -1.38 -6.00 -3.56
N GLY A 82 -2.14 -4.98 -3.92
CA GLY A 82 -1.73 -3.58 -3.84
C GLY A 82 -1.48 -3.12 -2.41
N PHE A 83 -2.46 -3.22 -1.52
CA PHE A 83 -2.30 -2.77 -0.13
C PHE A 83 -1.25 -3.55 0.67
N PRO A 84 -1.04 -4.88 0.50
CA PRO A 84 0.03 -5.61 1.18
C PRO A 84 1.42 -5.19 0.70
N MET A 85 1.58 -4.96 -0.58
CA MET A 85 2.81 -4.45 -1.15
C MET A 85 3.14 -3.06 -0.57
N PHE A 86 2.12 -2.19 -0.43
CA PHE A 86 2.28 -0.88 0.19
C PHE A 86 2.64 -0.98 1.67
N SER A 87 1.97 -1.85 2.42
CA SER A 87 2.27 -2.10 3.84
C SER A 87 3.75 -2.49 4.02
N THR A 88 4.22 -3.44 3.21
CA THR A 88 5.62 -3.88 3.24
C THR A 88 6.58 -2.72 2.92
N LEU A 89 6.29 -1.92 1.88
CA LEU A 89 7.10 -0.75 1.51
C LEU A 89 7.04 0.38 2.55
N LEU A 90 5.94 0.51 3.26
CA LEU A 90 5.82 1.49 4.34
C LEU A 90 6.69 1.11 5.54
N GLY A 91 6.61 -0.17 5.96
CA GLY A 91 7.51 -0.72 6.98
C GLY A 91 8.97 -0.61 6.57
N PHE A 92 9.30 -0.89 5.31
CA PHE A 92 10.63 -0.65 4.74
C PHE A 92 11.05 0.83 4.87
N GLY A 93 10.13 1.76 4.61
CA GLY A 93 10.36 3.19 4.81
C GLY A 93 10.65 3.56 6.27
N VAL A 94 9.92 2.97 7.25
CA VAL A 94 10.24 3.13 8.70
C VAL A 94 11.67 2.69 8.98
N GLY A 95 12.08 1.54 8.43
CA GLY A 95 13.43 0.99 8.61
C GLY A 95 14.52 1.90 8.05
N LEU A 96 14.33 2.43 6.84
CA LEU A 96 15.28 3.38 6.23
C LEU A 96 15.41 4.68 7.04
N ILE A 97 14.29 5.20 7.56
CA ILE A 97 14.29 6.40 8.41
C ILE A 97 15.02 6.11 9.71
N ALA A 98 14.70 5.01 10.40
CA ALA A 98 15.36 4.61 11.63
C ALA A 98 16.89 4.46 11.43
N ALA A 99 17.31 3.76 10.38
CA ALA A 99 18.72 3.61 10.03
C ALA A 99 19.39 4.97 9.75
N SER A 100 18.70 5.89 9.07
CA SER A 100 19.22 7.24 8.82
C SER A 100 19.38 8.05 10.11
N LEU A 101 18.42 7.98 11.03
CA LEU A 101 18.49 8.67 12.32
C LEU A 101 19.61 8.13 13.20
N TYR A 102 19.80 6.80 13.25
CA TYR A 102 20.92 6.18 13.98
C TYR A 102 22.28 6.59 13.42
N ARG A 103 22.46 6.61 12.09
CA ARG A 103 23.70 7.09 11.47
C ARG A 103 24.00 8.55 11.78
N ARG A 104 22.99 9.37 12.05
CA ARG A 104 23.12 10.78 12.46
C ARG A 104 23.27 10.95 13.97
N GLY A 105 23.38 9.87 14.76
CA GLY A 105 23.56 9.93 16.20
C GLY A 105 22.31 10.36 16.98
N TYR A 106 21.12 10.24 16.42
CA TYR A 106 19.89 10.57 17.16
C TYR A 106 19.69 9.60 18.33
N PRO A 107 19.50 10.07 19.57
CA PRO A 107 19.13 9.23 20.69
C PRO A 107 17.75 8.61 20.45
N LEU A 108 17.54 7.39 20.96
CA LEU A 108 16.34 6.59 20.72
C LEU A 108 15.01 7.36 20.95
N PRO A 109 14.83 8.13 22.04
CA PRO A 109 13.59 8.89 22.23
C PRO A 109 13.34 9.92 21.13
N LYS A 110 14.38 10.62 20.68
CA LYS A 110 14.27 11.58 19.57
C LYS A 110 13.97 10.88 18.24
N ALA A 111 14.61 9.73 17.96
CA ALA A 111 14.34 8.94 16.77
C ALA A 111 12.88 8.45 16.73
N ARG A 112 12.36 7.96 17.86
CA ARG A 112 10.94 7.59 18.01
C ARG A 112 10.02 8.78 17.76
N GLY A 113 10.31 9.94 18.32
CA GLY A 113 9.52 11.16 18.13
C GLY A 113 9.45 11.62 16.66
N VAL A 114 10.56 11.52 15.92
CA VAL A 114 10.61 11.86 14.49
C VAL A 114 9.70 10.92 13.68
N ILE A 115 9.79 9.61 13.91
CA ILE A 115 8.98 8.60 13.23
C ILE A 115 7.51 8.77 13.62
N ALA A 116 7.21 8.92 14.91
CA ALA A 116 5.85 9.14 15.42
C ALA A 116 5.20 10.37 14.78
N ARG A 117 5.89 11.51 14.72
CA ARG A 117 5.39 12.72 14.09
C ARG A 117 5.12 12.50 12.59
N ARG A 118 6.02 11.81 11.88
CA ARG A 118 5.85 11.54 10.45
C ARG A 118 4.61 10.69 10.18
N TYR A 119 4.42 9.60 10.92
CA TYR A 119 3.31 8.69 10.72
C TYR A 119 2.01 9.22 11.32
N GLY A 120 2.08 10.01 12.41
CA GLY A 120 0.93 10.79 12.90
C GLY A 120 0.41 11.79 11.86
N MET A 121 1.31 12.50 11.15
CA MET A 121 0.88 13.34 10.03
C MET A 121 0.26 12.53 8.89
N LEU A 122 0.78 11.33 8.59
CA LEU A 122 0.17 10.43 7.60
C LEU A 122 -1.25 10.02 8.02
N ALA A 123 -1.46 9.72 9.29
CA ALA A 123 -2.80 9.41 9.82
C ALA A 123 -3.78 10.58 9.66
N ILE A 124 -3.32 11.81 9.93
CA ILE A 124 -4.14 13.02 9.72
C ILE A 124 -4.51 13.18 8.23
N PHE A 125 -3.55 13.00 7.31
CA PHE A 125 -3.83 13.03 5.87
C PHE A 125 -4.83 11.95 5.47
N GLY A 126 -4.71 10.73 6.04
CA GLY A 126 -5.64 9.64 5.82
C GLY A 126 -7.05 9.95 6.34
N ALA A 127 -7.17 10.51 7.55
CA ALA A 127 -8.47 10.93 8.09
C ALA A 127 -9.15 12.00 7.21
N LEU A 128 -8.39 13.00 6.75
CA LEU A 128 -8.91 14.03 5.84
C LEU A 128 -9.32 13.41 4.50
N HIS A 129 -8.49 12.53 3.92
CA HIS A 129 -8.80 11.85 2.68
C HIS A 129 -10.05 10.96 2.81
N MET A 130 -10.18 10.22 3.91
CA MET A 130 -11.34 9.39 4.22
C MET A 130 -12.64 10.19 4.26
N VAL A 131 -12.64 11.34 4.94
CA VAL A 131 -13.84 12.17 5.10
C VAL A 131 -14.19 12.92 3.81
N PHE A 132 -13.19 13.52 3.14
CA PHE A 132 -13.45 14.46 2.06
C PHE A 132 -13.44 13.85 0.65
N LEU A 133 -12.85 12.66 0.47
CA LEU A 133 -12.68 12.10 -0.86
C LEU A 133 -13.11 10.64 -0.97
N PHE A 134 -12.66 9.76 -0.04
CA PHE A 134 -12.81 8.33 -0.24
C PHE A 134 -12.86 7.57 1.08
N TRP A 135 -14.02 7.06 1.43
CA TRP A 135 -14.25 6.30 2.67
C TRP A 135 -13.34 5.07 2.82
N GLY A 136 -12.88 4.46 1.70
CA GLY A 136 -11.97 3.31 1.67
C GLY A 136 -10.49 3.69 1.86
N ASP A 137 -10.18 4.81 2.56
CA ASP A 137 -8.80 5.23 2.83
C ASP A 137 -8.03 4.21 3.67
N ILE A 138 -6.78 3.99 3.30
CA ILE A 138 -5.87 3.12 4.05
C ILE A 138 -4.71 3.89 4.71
N MET A 139 -4.50 5.17 4.36
CA MET A 139 -3.42 5.98 4.93
C MET A 139 -3.61 6.23 6.42
N LEU A 140 -4.85 6.32 6.90
CA LEU A 140 -5.17 6.44 8.33
C LEU A 140 -4.64 5.22 9.10
N ALA A 141 -4.98 4.01 8.64
CA ALA A 141 -4.50 2.78 9.26
C ALA A 141 -2.97 2.67 9.19
N TYR A 142 -2.37 2.96 8.05
CA TYR A 142 -0.92 2.98 7.89
C TYR A 142 -0.24 3.99 8.81
N GLY A 143 -0.82 5.17 8.97
CA GLY A 143 -0.32 6.19 9.87
C GLY A 143 -0.33 5.73 11.32
N LEU A 144 -1.43 5.16 11.80
CA LEU A 144 -1.57 4.68 13.17
C LEU A 144 -0.67 3.47 13.45
N ILE A 145 -0.59 2.50 12.53
CA ILE A 145 0.32 1.37 12.66
C ILE A 145 1.78 1.84 12.62
N GLY A 146 2.12 2.79 11.73
CA GLY A 146 3.45 3.38 11.65
C GLY A 146 3.83 4.16 12.92
N LEU A 147 2.85 4.81 13.58
CA LEU A 147 3.02 5.42 14.90
C LEU A 147 3.36 4.36 15.95
N PHE A 148 2.64 3.24 15.96
CA PHE A 148 2.96 2.10 16.83
C PHE A 148 4.36 1.52 16.54
N MET A 149 4.75 1.39 15.27
CA MET A 149 6.08 0.92 14.90
C MET A 149 7.23 1.81 15.43
N ALA A 150 6.98 3.09 15.73
CA ALA A 150 7.98 3.93 16.37
C ALA A 150 8.45 3.38 17.73
N CYS A 151 7.58 2.65 18.44
CA CYS A 151 7.94 1.97 19.69
C CYS A 151 8.84 0.76 19.44
N LEU A 152 8.74 0.13 18.26
CA LEU A 152 9.39 -1.13 17.92
C LEU A 152 10.76 -0.98 17.25
N ILE A 153 11.21 0.24 16.91
CA ILE A 153 12.46 0.45 16.13
C ILE A 153 13.73 -0.07 16.82
N ALA A 154 13.73 -0.24 18.14
CA ALA A 154 14.86 -0.80 18.89
C ALA A 154 14.71 -2.30 19.20
N VAL A 155 13.58 -2.92 18.84
CA VAL A 155 13.33 -4.34 19.10
C VAL A 155 14.21 -5.19 18.18
N ARG A 156 14.72 -6.32 18.69
CA ARG A 156 15.59 -7.25 17.95
C ARG A 156 14.85 -7.85 16.75
N THR A 157 15.54 -7.99 15.61
CA THR A 157 15.00 -8.57 14.36
C THR A 157 14.28 -9.90 14.59
N ARG A 158 14.87 -10.80 15.39
CA ARG A 158 14.27 -12.10 15.70
C ARG A 158 12.90 -11.98 16.37
N VAL A 159 12.75 -11.05 17.32
CA VAL A 159 11.46 -10.79 18.00
C VAL A 159 10.44 -10.23 17.03
N LEU A 160 10.85 -9.28 16.17
CA LEU A 160 9.96 -8.71 15.14
C LEU A 160 9.46 -9.77 14.17
N LEU A 161 10.32 -10.71 13.74
CA LEU A 161 9.93 -11.82 12.87
C LEU A 161 8.97 -12.79 13.57
N TRP A 162 9.20 -13.09 14.85
CA TRP A 162 8.26 -13.90 15.64
C TRP A 162 6.91 -13.19 15.80
N MET A 163 6.91 -11.89 16.09
CA MET A 163 5.66 -11.10 16.16
C MET A 163 4.93 -11.12 14.82
N ALA A 164 5.64 -10.87 13.72
CA ALA A 164 5.04 -10.89 12.39
C ALA A 164 4.47 -12.28 12.04
N GLY A 165 5.24 -13.33 12.26
CA GLY A 165 4.84 -14.71 11.95
C GLY A 165 3.67 -15.19 12.80
N SER A 166 3.71 -14.98 14.13
CA SER A 166 2.63 -15.39 15.02
C SER A 166 1.34 -14.62 14.74
N LEU A 167 1.43 -13.30 14.56
CA LEU A 167 0.26 -12.47 14.24
C LEU A 167 -0.35 -12.87 12.89
N PHE A 168 0.47 -13.09 11.86
CA PHE A 168 0.03 -13.59 10.58
C PHE A 168 -0.63 -14.98 10.67
N ALA A 169 -0.03 -15.90 11.40
CA ALA A 169 -0.58 -17.25 11.58
C ALA A 169 -1.93 -17.22 12.31
N VAL A 170 -2.02 -16.48 13.42
CA VAL A 170 -3.28 -16.32 14.18
C VAL A 170 -4.37 -15.72 13.31
N THR A 171 -4.07 -14.65 12.58
CA THR A 171 -5.04 -14.00 11.68
C THR A 171 -5.58 -15.00 10.65
N ASN A 172 -4.69 -15.75 10.00
CA ASN A 172 -5.11 -16.73 8.98
C ASN A 172 -5.87 -17.91 9.57
N LEU A 173 -5.48 -18.42 10.74
CA LEU A 173 -6.20 -19.51 11.43
C LEU A 173 -7.61 -19.08 11.85
N VAL A 174 -7.75 -17.87 12.42
CA VAL A 174 -9.06 -17.33 12.81
C VAL A 174 -9.93 -17.07 11.58
N ALA A 175 -9.36 -16.50 10.51
CA ALA A 175 -10.11 -16.26 9.28
C ALA A 175 -10.56 -17.57 8.62
N LEU A 176 -9.66 -18.57 8.53
CA LEU A 176 -9.99 -19.89 7.98
C LEU A 176 -11.05 -20.60 8.82
N ALA A 177 -10.90 -20.63 10.14
CA ALA A 177 -11.89 -21.25 11.03
C ALA A 177 -13.25 -20.54 10.92
N GLY A 178 -13.23 -19.20 10.88
CA GLY A 178 -14.45 -18.39 10.75
C GLY A 178 -15.17 -18.63 9.41
N VAL A 179 -14.44 -18.63 8.30
CA VAL A 179 -15.05 -18.86 6.98
C VAL A 179 -15.57 -20.28 6.81
N LEU A 180 -14.86 -21.27 7.31
CA LEU A 180 -15.33 -22.68 7.27
C LEU A 180 -16.56 -22.91 8.15
N LEU A 181 -16.63 -22.25 9.31
CA LEU A 181 -17.81 -22.31 10.16
C LEU A 181 -19.02 -21.64 9.47
N LEU A 182 -18.82 -20.45 8.89
CA LEU A 182 -19.88 -19.76 8.15
C LEU A 182 -20.35 -20.57 6.95
N GLU A 183 -19.42 -21.16 6.19
CA GLU A 183 -19.72 -22.06 5.08
C GLU A 183 -20.57 -23.26 5.51
N ALA A 184 -20.21 -23.88 6.64
CA ALA A 184 -20.94 -25.01 7.21
C ALA A 184 -22.35 -24.65 7.69
N VAL A 185 -22.55 -23.42 8.19
CA VAL A 185 -23.85 -22.94 8.72
C VAL A 185 -24.75 -22.39 7.62
N LEU A 186 -24.20 -21.59 6.71
CA LEU A 186 -24.98 -20.86 5.70
C LEU A 186 -25.05 -21.59 4.35
N GLY A 187 -24.03 -22.37 4.00
CA GLY A 187 -23.80 -22.88 2.64
C GLY A 187 -23.16 -21.86 1.71
N GLY A 188 -22.44 -22.35 0.68
CA GLY A 188 -21.57 -21.55 -0.16
C GLY A 188 -22.21 -20.38 -0.87
N GLY A 189 -23.42 -20.56 -1.40
CA GLY A 189 -24.15 -19.50 -2.09
C GLY A 189 -24.50 -18.32 -1.17
N GLN A 190 -25.00 -18.59 0.02
CA GLN A 190 -25.39 -17.57 0.99
C GLN A 190 -24.18 -16.83 1.58
N LEU A 191 -23.08 -17.55 1.82
CA LEU A 191 -21.84 -16.93 2.25
C LEU A 191 -21.33 -15.92 1.21
N GLN A 192 -21.38 -16.26 -0.08
CA GLN A 192 -20.94 -15.40 -1.16
C GLN A 192 -21.84 -14.17 -1.30
N GLU A 193 -23.16 -14.31 -1.16
CA GLU A 193 -24.11 -13.21 -1.11
C GLU A 193 -23.81 -12.27 0.06
N LEU A 194 -23.56 -12.81 1.24
CA LEU A 194 -23.20 -12.04 2.45
C LEU A 194 -21.92 -11.23 2.23
N LEU A 195 -20.90 -11.83 1.63
CA LEU A 195 -19.63 -11.17 1.35
C LEU A 195 -19.74 -10.08 0.28
N ASN A 196 -20.62 -10.25 -0.70
CA ASN A 196 -20.86 -9.28 -1.78
C ASN A 196 -21.92 -8.22 -1.41
N GLY A 197 -22.95 -8.58 -0.61
CA GLY A 197 -24.13 -7.72 -0.37
C GLY A 197 -23.98 -6.74 0.80
N GLY A 198 -22.96 -6.84 1.61
CA GLY A 198 -22.94 -6.19 2.93
C GLY A 198 -22.72 -4.66 2.96
N SER A 199 -22.48 -3.98 1.84
CA SER A 199 -22.15 -2.55 1.85
C SER A 199 -22.89 -1.68 0.83
N GLY A 200 -23.68 -2.28 -0.08
CA GLY A 200 -24.24 -1.57 -1.23
C GLY A 200 -25.15 -0.38 -0.86
N ASP A 201 -26.10 -0.58 0.01
CA ASP A 201 -27.12 0.44 0.28
C ASP A 201 -26.66 1.54 1.24
N LEU A 202 -25.79 1.21 2.20
CA LEU A 202 -25.27 2.18 3.17
C LEU A 202 -24.27 3.18 2.57
N LEU A 203 -23.71 2.85 1.41
CA LEU A 203 -22.62 3.64 0.78
C LEU A 203 -23.07 4.34 -0.50
N GLN A 204 -24.38 4.31 -0.85
CA GLN A 204 -24.88 5.05 -2.01
C GLN A 204 -24.60 6.55 -1.87
N VAL A 205 -23.94 7.11 -2.89
CA VAL A 205 -23.49 8.49 -2.90
C VAL A 205 -24.33 9.27 -3.92
N THR A 206 -25.37 9.94 -3.45
CA THR A 206 -26.25 10.77 -4.28
C THR A 206 -25.85 12.24 -4.34
N SER A 207 -24.97 12.68 -3.44
CA SER A 207 -24.49 14.04 -3.31
C SER A 207 -23.10 14.10 -2.66
N TYR A 208 -22.41 15.22 -2.77
CA TYR A 208 -21.16 15.39 -2.03
C TYR A 208 -21.35 15.36 -0.52
N TRP A 209 -22.53 15.75 -0.01
CA TRP A 209 -22.85 15.61 1.42
C TRP A 209 -22.88 14.15 1.86
N SER A 210 -23.38 13.26 1.03
CA SER A 210 -23.33 11.81 1.36
C SER A 210 -21.90 11.26 1.36
N VAL A 211 -20.98 11.79 0.53
CA VAL A 211 -19.53 11.47 0.62
C VAL A 211 -19.00 11.84 2.01
N LEU A 212 -19.24 13.09 2.44
CA LEU A 212 -18.76 13.58 3.74
C LEU A 212 -19.35 12.78 4.90
N LEU A 213 -20.65 12.50 4.86
CA LEU A 213 -21.32 11.75 5.92
C LEU A 213 -20.80 10.31 6.00
N ASN A 214 -20.71 9.62 4.87
CA ASN A 214 -20.15 8.27 4.79
C ASN A 214 -18.68 8.23 5.29
N GLY A 215 -17.87 9.19 4.84
CA GLY A 215 -16.50 9.31 5.30
C GLY A 215 -16.39 9.53 6.80
N LEU A 216 -17.26 10.35 7.39
CA LEU A 216 -17.32 10.58 8.84
C LEU A 216 -17.78 9.33 9.60
N ILE A 217 -18.83 8.64 9.13
CA ILE A 217 -19.32 7.38 9.72
C ILE A 217 -18.18 6.34 9.72
N VAL A 218 -17.49 6.17 8.60
CA VAL A 218 -16.37 5.23 8.49
C VAL A 218 -15.20 5.65 9.36
N LEU A 219 -14.90 6.95 9.46
CA LEU A 219 -13.86 7.46 10.37
C LEU A 219 -14.18 7.12 11.82
N LEU A 220 -15.43 7.31 12.27
CA LEU A 220 -15.85 6.94 13.63
C LEU A 220 -15.82 5.42 13.82
N GLY A 221 -16.28 4.64 12.84
CA GLY A 221 -16.20 3.18 12.85
C GLY A 221 -14.77 2.64 12.80
N SER A 222 -13.82 3.43 12.30
CA SER A 222 -12.41 3.04 12.22
C SER A 222 -11.75 2.81 13.60
N ILE A 223 -12.34 3.33 14.67
CA ILE A 223 -11.93 3.04 16.06
C ILE A 223 -11.92 1.51 16.31
N PHE A 224 -12.90 0.81 15.76
CA PHE A 224 -12.99 -0.67 15.86
C PHE A 224 -12.33 -1.37 14.65
N GLY A 225 -12.43 -0.78 13.47
CA GLY A 225 -11.92 -1.36 12.22
C GLY A 225 -10.39 -1.38 12.14
N ILE A 226 -9.71 -0.32 12.57
CA ILE A 226 -8.24 -0.24 12.47
C ILE A 226 -7.51 -1.27 13.34
N PRO A 227 -7.90 -1.56 14.60
CA PRO A 227 -7.31 -2.67 15.34
C PRO A 227 -7.39 -4.01 14.59
N LEU A 228 -8.54 -4.29 13.95
CA LEU A 228 -8.69 -5.50 13.13
C LEU A 228 -7.81 -5.47 11.88
N GLN A 229 -7.77 -4.35 11.16
CA GLN A 229 -6.85 -4.17 10.01
C GLN A 229 -5.38 -4.29 10.42
N ALA A 230 -5.03 -3.88 11.65
CA ALA A 230 -3.66 -3.98 12.14
C ALA A 230 -3.17 -5.44 12.20
N PHE A 231 -4.05 -6.40 12.48
CA PHE A 231 -3.68 -7.83 12.44
C PHE A 231 -3.24 -8.28 11.04
N MET A 232 -3.77 -7.69 9.99
CA MET A 232 -3.39 -7.98 8.59
C MET A 232 -2.17 -7.17 8.13
N LEU A 233 -2.11 -5.88 8.50
CA LEU A 233 -1.13 -4.93 7.95
C LEU A 233 0.20 -4.93 8.72
N LEU A 234 0.15 -5.06 10.06
CA LEU A 234 1.34 -4.99 10.90
C LEU A 234 2.37 -6.08 10.58
N PRO A 235 2.00 -7.36 10.36
CA PRO A 235 2.96 -8.39 9.96
C PRO A 235 3.77 -8.00 8.72
N LEU A 236 3.12 -7.44 7.71
CA LEU A 236 3.73 -7.01 6.46
C LEU A 236 4.64 -5.77 6.67
N MET A 237 4.21 -4.83 7.51
CA MET A 237 5.02 -3.67 7.87
C MET A 237 6.26 -4.09 8.68
N LEU A 238 6.14 -5.05 9.61
CA LEU A 238 7.27 -5.60 10.35
C LEU A 238 8.25 -6.33 9.43
N LEU A 239 7.73 -7.11 8.48
CA LEU A 239 8.57 -7.76 7.45
C LEU A 239 9.33 -6.70 6.64
N GLY A 240 8.64 -5.69 6.13
CA GLY A 240 9.27 -4.58 5.41
C GLY A 240 10.34 -3.86 6.21
N PHE A 241 10.08 -3.59 7.49
CA PHE A 241 11.05 -3.00 8.40
C PHE A 241 12.31 -3.87 8.57
N VAL A 242 12.13 -5.19 8.69
CA VAL A 242 13.25 -6.14 8.76
C VAL A 242 14.03 -6.15 7.44
N LEU A 243 13.34 -6.19 6.29
CA LEU A 243 14.01 -6.13 4.98
C LEU A 243 14.89 -4.88 4.81
N ALA A 244 14.46 -3.74 5.38
CA ALA A 244 15.26 -2.51 5.38
C ALA A 244 16.45 -2.61 6.34
N ARG A 245 16.23 -3.14 7.54
CA ARG A 245 17.28 -3.27 8.58
C ARG A 245 18.40 -4.20 8.13
N GLU A 246 18.06 -5.31 7.48
CA GLU A 246 19.02 -6.31 6.98
C GLU A 246 19.58 -5.95 5.59
N GLY A 247 19.11 -4.83 4.99
CA GLY A 247 19.62 -4.37 3.68
C GLY A 247 19.22 -5.26 2.49
N VAL A 248 18.15 -6.06 2.63
CA VAL A 248 17.78 -7.09 1.64
C VAL A 248 17.53 -6.51 0.25
N LEU A 249 16.83 -5.36 0.17
CA LEU A 249 16.57 -4.69 -1.11
C LEU A 249 17.74 -3.78 -1.56
N ALA A 250 18.71 -3.51 -0.68
CA ALA A 250 19.89 -2.72 -1.02
C ALA A 250 20.95 -3.56 -1.75
N ASP A 251 21.08 -4.84 -1.36
CA ASP A 251 22.01 -5.80 -1.97
C ASP A 251 21.24 -7.09 -2.36
N PRO A 252 20.52 -7.08 -3.49
CA PRO A 252 19.76 -8.24 -3.95
C PRO A 252 20.64 -9.46 -4.29
N ALA A 253 21.88 -9.25 -4.72
CA ALA A 253 22.78 -10.33 -5.08
C ALA A 253 23.14 -11.17 -3.84
N ARG A 254 23.51 -10.53 -2.74
CA ARG A 254 23.80 -11.17 -1.45
C ARG A 254 22.57 -11.90 -0.88
N HIS A 255 21.37 -11.35 -1.06
CA HIS A 255 20.15 -11.87 -0.49
C HIS A 255 19.26 -12.64 -1.48
N ARG A 256 19.84 -13.10 -2.61
CA ARG A 256 19.12 -13.75 -3.71
C ARG A 256 18.25 -14.93 -3.25
N ARG A 257 18.74 -15.77 -2.33
CA ARG A 257 17.96 -16.90 -1.80
C ARG A 257 16.71 -16.44 -1.03
N VAL A 258 16.86 -15.45 -0.16
CA VAL A 258 15.72 -14.89 0.60
C VAL A 258 14.69 -14.28 -0.34
N LEU A 259 15.14 -13.48 -1.30
CA LEU A 259 14.26 -12.87 -2.31
C LEU A 259 13.57 -13.93 -3.18
N ALA A 260 14.27 -14.98 -3.59
CA ALA A 260 13.67 -16.08 -4.37
C ALA A 260 12.60 -16.83 -3.57
N TRP A 261 12.85 -17.09 -2.27
CA TRP A 261 11.86 -17.68 -1.38
C TRP A 261 10.63 -16.79 -1.18
N LEU A 262 10.84 -15.49 -0.92
CA LEU A 262 9.73 -14.53 -0.79
C LEU A 262 8.91 -14.44 -2.09
N ALA A 263 9.58 -14.39 -3.24
CA ALA A 263 8.92 -14.35 -4.54
C ALA A 263 8.13 -15.64 -4.81
N GLY A 264 8.72 -16.81 -4.54
CA GLY A 264 8.07 -18.11 -4.71
C GLY A 264 6.86 -18.27 -3.81
N VAL A 265 7.00 -18.02 -2.51
CA VAL A 265 5.89 -18.08 -1.55
C VAL A 265 4.78 -17.08 -1.92
N GLY A 266 5.16 -15.86 -2.29
CA GLY A 266 4.19 -14.85 -2.72
C GLY A 266 3.44 -15.24 -3.99
N LEU A 267 4.11 -15.83 -4.98
CA LEU A 267 3.48 -16.30 -6.22
C LEU A 267 2.52 -17.48 -5.95
N VAL A 268 2.96 -18.45 -5.14
CA VAL A 268 2.11 -19.59 -4.73
C VAL A 268 0.88 -19.08 -3.96
N ALA A 269 1.05 -18.16 -3.02
CA ALA A 269 -0.08 -17.57 -2.30
C ALA A 269 -1.01 -16.79 -3.24
N ALA A 270 -0.46 -16.01 -4.16
CA ALA A 270 -1.23 -15.21 -5.11
C ALA A 270 -2.08 -16.09 -6.05
N LEU A 271 -1.48 -17.08 -6.67
CA LEU A 271 -2.17 -17.99 -7.58
C LEU A 271 -3.04 -19.02 -6.87
N GLY A 272 -2.54 -19.60 -5.76
CA GLY A 272 -3.24 -20.61 -4.99
C GLY A 272 -4.52 -20.13 -4.30
N THR A 273 -4.62 -18.82 -4.04
CA THR A 273 -5.86 -18.20 -3.51
C THR A 273 -6.62 -17.46 -4.59
N GLY A 274 -5.91 -16.74 -5.47
CA GLY A 274 -6.53 -15.85 -6.46
C GLY A 274 -7.21 -16.56 -7.61
N VAL A 275 -6.64 -17.66 -8.12
CA VAL A 275 -7.28 -18.45 -9.19
C VAL A 275 -8.59 -19.08 -8.68
N PRO A 276 -8.63 -19.79 -7.54
CA PRO A 276 -9.90 -20.29 -7.00
C PRO A 276 -10.90 -19.17 -6.66
N ALA A 277 -10.45 -18.02 -6.12
CA ALA A 277 -11.33 -16.88 -5.87
C ALA A 277 -11.94 -16.31 -7.18
N GLY A 278 -11.20 -16.34 -8.28
CA GLY A 278 -11.74 -16.00 -9.60
C GLY A 278 -12.80 -16.99 -10.07
N LEU A 279 -12.60 -18.29 -9.83
CA LEU A 279 -13.59 -19.31 -10.14
C LEU A 279 -14.86 -19.16 -9.27
N GLU A 280 -14.71 -18.80 -7.98
CA GLU A 280 -15.83 -18.43 -7.11
C GLU A 280 -16.61 -17.22 -7.66
N ALA A 281 -15.90 -16.17 -8.04
CA ALA A 281 -16.51 -14.95 -8.59
C ALA A 281 -17.27 -15.21 -9.89
N LEU A 282 -16.86 -16.21 -10.68
CA LEU A 282 -17.52 -16.65 -11.90
C LEU A 282 -18.63 -17.70 -11.66
N GLY A 283 -18.90 -18.07 -10.41
CA GLY A 283 -19.89 -19.09 -10.07
C GLY A 283 -19.50 -20.53 -10.48
N LEU A 284 -18.23 -20.74 -10.84
CA LEU A 284 -17.69 -22.06 -11.24
C LEU A 284 -17.24 -22.89 -10.03
N LEU A 285 -17.06 -22.28 -8.88
CA LEU A 285 -16.74 -22.88 -7.61
C LEU A 285 -17.74 -22.40 -6.55
N PRO A 286 -18.64 -23.29 -6.05
CA PRO A 286 -19.75 -22.87 -5.17
C PRO A 286 -19.32 -22.75 -3.70
N THR A 287 -18.35 -21.91 -3.41
CA THR A 287 -17.87 -21.62 -2.05
C THR A 287 -17.56 -20.12 -1.93
N GLY A 288 -17.39 -19.59 -0.75
CA GLY A 288 -16.89 -18.23 -0.48
C GLY A 288 -15.52 -18.22 0.22
N VAL A 289 -14.89 -19.39 0.35
CA VAL A 289 -13.68 -19.59 1.14
C VAL A 289 -12.46 -18.88 0.54
N PHE A 290 -12.27 -18.96 -0.78
CA PHE A 290 -11.07 -18.44 -1.43
C PHE A 290 -11.08 -16.92 -1.56
N GLY A 291 -12.26 -16.29 -1.61
CA GLY A 291 -12.40 -14.84 -1.47
C GLY A 291 -11.76 -14.35 -0.16
N VAL A 292 -12.07 -15.01 0.97
CA VAL A 292 -11.48 -14.70 2.28
C VAL A 292 -10.00 -15.05 2.33
N LEU A 293 -9.60 -16.23 1.81
CA LEU A 293 -8.18 -16.62 1.77
C LEU A 293 -7.33 -15.67 0.92
N THR A 294 -7.87 -15.11 -0.14
CA THR A 294 -7.20 -14.07 -0.94
C THR A 294 -6.90 -12.84 -0.12
N MET A 295 -7.82 -12.43 0.76
CA MET A 295 -7.66 -11.26 1.63
C MET A 295 -6.74 -11.52 2.83
N THR A 296 -6.48 -12.77 3.21
CA THR A 296 -5.67 -13.13 4.37
C THR A 296 -4.34 -13.79 4.00
N LEU A 297 -4.34 -14.95 3.39
CA LEU A 297 -3.14 -15.68 2.97
C LEU A 297 -2.55 -15.08 1.69
N GLY A 298 -3.40 -14.69 0.74
CA GLY A 298 -3.00 -14.11 -0.54
C GLY A 298 -2.24 -12.80 -0.41
N VAL A 299 -2.31 -12.10 0.73
CA VAL A 299 -1.55 -10.86 0.99
C VAL A 299 -0.03 -11.07 0.95
N LEU A 300 0.46 -12.31 1.07
CA LEU A 300 1.88 -12.65 0.86
C LEU A 300 2.35 -12.36 -0.57
N GLY A 301 1.43 -12.26 -1.54
CA GLY A 301 1.74 -11.77 -2.88
C GLY A 301 2.39 -10.39 -2.88
N GLY A 302 2.02 -9.50 -1.95
CA GLY A 302 2.60 -8.16 -1.86
C GLY A 302 4.12 -8.14 -1.66
N PRO A 303 4.65 -8.67 -0.56
CA PRO A 303 6.11 -8.82 -0.37
C PRO A 303 6.75 -9.72 -1.43
N GLY A 304 6.04 -10.73 -1.94
CA GLY A 304 6.52 -11.58 -3.03
C GLY A 304 6.78 -10.80 -4.32
N PHE A 305 5.87 -9.91 -4.72
CA PHE A 305 6.07 -9.05 -5.90
C PHE A 305 7.21 -8.05 -5.71
N ILE A 306 7.40 -7.48 -4.50
CA ILE A 306 8.57 -6.65 -4.20
C ILE A 306 9.85 -7.45 -4.39
N ALA A 307 9.90 -8.69 -3.87
CA ALA A 307 11.06 -9.56 -3.99
C ALA A 307 11.33 -9.95 -5.46
N LEU A 308 10.28 -10.23 -6.23
CA LEU A 308 10.39 -10.49 -7.66
C LEU A 308 10.96 -9.29 -8.41
N LEU A 309 10.44 -8.08 -8.15
CA LEU A 309 10.98 -6.85 -8.73
C LEU A 309 12.45 -6.63 -8.33
N ALA A 310 12.82 -6.92 -7.09
CA ALA A 310 14.20 -6.80 -6.64
C ALA A 310 15.12 -7.77 -7.37
N LEU A 311 14.70 -9.00 -7.65
CA LEU A 311 15.47 -9.98 -8.43
C LEU A 311 15.59 -9.58 -9.91
N VAL A 312 14.47 -9.20 -10.53
CA VAL A 312 14.43 -8.82 -11.96
C VAL A 312 15.27 -7.58 -12.24
N PHE A 313 15.19 -6.59 -11.36
CA PHE A 313 15.88 -5.31 -11.54
C PHE A 313 17.19 -5.18 -10.76
N ALA A 314 17.74 -6.28 -10.19
CA ALA A 314 19.00 -6.28 -9.44
C ALA A 314 20.15 -5.63 -10.23
N GLY A 315 20.43 -6.09 -11.44
CA GLY A 315 21.50 -5.55 -12.27
C GLY A 315 21.25 -4.10 -12.73
N VAL A 316 19.98 -3.67 -12.84
CA VAL A 316 19.67 -2.26 -13.11
C VAL A 316 19.97 -1.41 -11.87
N GLN A 317 19.58 -1.87 -10.68
CA GLN A 317 19.85 -1.18 -9.43
C GLN A 317 21.35 -1.02 -9.16
N GLU A 318 22.15 -2.06 -9.41
CA GLU A 318 23.61 -2.02 -9.28
C GLU A 318 24.22 -0.97 -10.22
N ARG A 319 23.83 -0.97 -11.49
CA ARG A 319 24.32 0.03 -12.47
C ARG A 319 23.93 1.45 -12.07
N VAL A 320 22.69 1.66 -11.60
CA VAL A 320 22.24 2.98 -11.14
C VAL A 320 22.96 3.41 -9.87
N ALA A 321 23.23 2.47 -8.96
CA ALA A 321 24.03 2.74 -7.76
C ALA A 321 25.49 3.11 -8.11
N ALA A 322 26.03 2.57 -9.21
CA ALA A 322 27.34 2.93 -9.77
C ALA A 322 27.33 4.23 -10.61
N GLY A 323 26.21 4.96 -10.67
CA GLY A 323 26.09 6.25 -11.35
C GLY A 323 25.50 6.20 -12.76
N ALA A 324 25.09 5.03 -13.26
CA ALA A 324 24.42 4.94 -14.56
C ALA A 324 23.02 5.57 -14.50
N PRO A 325 22.51 6.15 -15.60
CA PRO A 325 21.18 6.70 -15.64
C PRO A 325 20.10 5.60 -15.53
N VAL A 326 18.96 5.94 -14.91
CA VAL A 326 17.80 5.05 -14.89
C VAL A 326 17.31 4.80 -16.32
N PRO A 327 17.04 3.54 -16.72
CA PRO A 327 16.50 3.21 -18.04
C PRO A 327 15.19 3.97 -18.33
N ALA A 328 15.05 4.47 -19.55
CA ALA A 328 13.93 5.32 -19.95
C ALA A 328 12.53 4.72 -19.63
N PRO A 329 12.26 3.41 -19.87
CA PRO A 329 10.95 2.83 -19.58
C PRO A 329 10.58 2.81 -18.08
N LEU A 330 11.56 2.83 -17.18
CA LEU A 330 11.33 2.79 -15.73
C LEU A 330 11.13 4.18 -15.12
N ARG A 331 11.58 5.24 -15.81
CA ARG A 331 11.51 6.61 -15.29
C ARG A 331 10.10 7.06 -14.91
N PRO A 332 9.05 6.84 -15.72
CA PRO A 332 7.69 7.24 -15.37
C PRO A 332 7.20 6.58 -14.08
N LEU A 333 7.37 5.26 -13.96
CA LEU A 333 6.95 4.50 -12.78
C LEU A 333 7.70 4.95 -11.52
N ILE A 334 9.00 5.20 -11.62
CA ILE A 334 9.81 5.72 -10.51
C ILE A 334 9.39 7.15 -10.16
N ALA A 335 9.06 7.99 -11.16
CA ALA A 335 8.56 9.34 -10.92
C ALA A 335 7.25 9.34 -10.14
N LEU A 336 6.32 8.44 -10.50
CA LEU A 336 5.07 8.24 -9.77
C LEU A 336 5.32 7.66 -8.37
N GLY A 337 6.18 6.66 -8.23
CA GLY A 337 6.53 6.08 -6.93
C GLY A 337 7.14 7.09 -5.94
N LYS A 338 7.92 8.05 -6.43
CA LYS A 338 8.44 9.18 -5.63
C LYS A 338 7.32 10.11 -5.13
N ARG A 339 6.17 10.12 -5.81
CA ARG A 339 5.00 10.99 -5.58
C ARG A 339 3.74 10.17 -5.28
N SER A 340 3.93 9.02 -4.64
CA SER A 340 2.87 8.01 -4.45
C SER A 340 1.67 8.52 -3.63
N MET A 341 1.87 9.41 -2.66
CA MET A 341 0.78 10.03 -1.89
C MET A 341 -0.02 11.01 -2.77
N THR A 342 0.66 11.86 -3.53
CA THR A 342 0.00 12.76 -4.49
C THR A 342 -0.73 11.94 -5.56
N GLY A 343 -0.11 10.88 -6.11
CA GLY A 343 -0.74 9.99 -7.08
C GLY A 343 -1.99 9.31 -6.54
N TYR A 344 -1.94 8.78 -5.32
CA TYR A 344 -3.06 8.10 -4.67
C TYR A 344 -4.27 9.04 -4.44
N VAL A 345 -4.03 10.22 -3.87
CA VAL A 345 -5.10 11.19 -3.63
C VAL A 345 -5.66 11.75 -4.94
N LEU A 346 -4.81 11.95 -5.95
CA LEU A 346 -5.27 12.38 -7.27
C LEU A 346 -6.16 11.33 -7.94
N GLN A 347 -5.88 10.02 -7.79
CA GLN A 347 -6.77 8.95 -8.25
C GLN A 347 -8.15 9.09 -7.62
N SER A 348 -8.23 9.34 -6.31
CA SER A 348 -9.51 9.53 -5.63
C SER A 348 -10.28 10.74 -6.15
N VAL A 349 -9.61 11.85 -6.44
CA VAL A 349 -10.25 13.03 -7.06
C VAL A 349 -10.79 12.70 -8.45
N ILE A 350 -10.01 12.00 -9.28
CA ILE A 350 -10.41 11.60 -10.63
C ILE A 350 -11.62 10.67 -10.56
N PHE A 351 -11.55 9.64 -9.71
CA PHE A 351 -12.62 8.64 -9.62
C PHE A 351 -13.89 9.20 -8.98
N LEU A 352 -13.77 10.11 -8.00
CA LEU A 352 -14.92 10.82 -7.46
C LEU A 352 -15.63 11.63 -8.55
N ALA A 353 -14.90 12.29 -9.43
CA ALA A 353 -15.44 13.03 -10.56
C ALA A 353 -16.09 12.09 -11.60
N VAL A 354 -15.46 10.96 -11.90
CA VAL A 354 -15.94 10.00 -12.93
C VAL A 354 -17.15 9.22 -12.45
N PHE A 355 -17.10 8.67 -11.24
CA PHE A 355 -18.12 7.75 -10.72
C PHE A 355 -19.19 8.44 -9.86
N GLY A 356 -18.88 9.60 -9.25
CA GLY A 356 -19.86 10.31 -8.42
C GLY A 356 -21.14 10.62 -9.18
N SER A 357 -22.29 10.12 -8.71
CA SER A 357 -23.60 10.34 -9.34
C SER A 357 -23.99 11.83 -9.39
N PHE A 358 -23.46 12.64 -8.47
CA PHE A 358 -23.60 14.11 -8.44
C PHE A 358 -22.62 14.84 -9.38
N ALA A 359 -21.67 14.12 -10.00
CA ALA A 359 -20.70 14.65 -10.96
C ALA A 359 -20.96 14.06 -12.36
N LEU A 360 -20.14 13.09 -12.83
CA LEU A 360 -20.36 12.47 -14.14
C LEU A 360 -21.23 11.21 -14.06
N GLY A 361 -21.23 10.46 -12.95
CA GLY A 361 -22.05 9.28 -12.71
C GLY A 361 -21.88 8.16 -13.76
N LEU A 362 -20.64 7.97 -14.26
CA LEU A 362 -20.38 7.05 -15.37
C LEU A 362 -20.07 5.64 -14.88
N PHE A 363 -20.29 4.64 -15.76
CA PHE A 363 -19.86 3.25 -15.61
C PHE A 363 -20.57 2.45 -14.50
N ALA A 364 -21.79 2.82 -14.11
CA ALA A 364 -22.59 2.07 -13.13
C ALA A 364 -22.80 0.60 -13.53
N ASP A 365 -23.05 0.35 -14.82
CA ASP A 365 -23.37 -0.97 -15.38
C ASP A 365 -22.19 -1.59 -16.17
N ALA A 366 -20.97 -1.06 -15.99
CA ALA A 366 -19.81 -1.48 -16.76
C ALA A 366 -19.27 -2.83 -16.25
N GLY A 367 -18.98 -3.76 -17.17
CA GLY A 367 -18.32 -5.02 -16.85
C GLY A 367 -16.86 -4.86 -16.39
N ALA A 368 -16.31 -5.94 -15.86
CA ALA A 368 -14.97 -5.96 -15.25
C ALA A 368 -13.86 -5.47 -16.20
N ALA A 369 -13.94 -5.81 -17.50
CA ALA A 369 -12.94 -5.40 -18.48
C ALA A 369 -12.93 -3.88 -18.70
N LEU A 370 -14.10 -3.26 -18.84
CA LEU A 370 -14.20 -1.81 -18.98
C LEU A 370 -13.75 -1.09 -17.70
N LEU A 371 -14.11 -1.61 -16.53
CA LEU A 371 -13.67 -1.06 -15.23
C LEU A 371 -12.13 -1.14 -15.06
N LEU A 372 -11.49 -2.22 -15.54
CA LEU A 372 -10.04 -2.34 -15.61
C LEU A 372 -9.42 -1.22 -16.46
N LEU A 373 -10.02 -0.95 -17.65
CA LEU A 373 -9.55 0.11 -18.53
C LEU A 373 -9.72 1.50 -17.91
N VAL A 374 -10.85 1.77 -17.24
CA VAL A 374 -11.12 3.03 -16.54
C VAL A 374 -10.13 3.23 -15.39
N GLY A 375 -9.90 2.20 -14.57
CA GLY A 375 -8.89 2.23 -13.51
C GLY A 375 -7.48 2.49 -14.03
N THR A 376 -7.14 1.85 -15.16
CA THR A 376 -5.85 2.05 -15.85
C THR A 376 -5.73 3.47 -16.42
N ALA A 377 -6.78 4.01 -17.02
CA ALA A 377 -6.80 5.38 -17.53
C ALA A 377 -6.61 6.41 -16.40
N GLY A 378 -7.31 6.25 -15.27
CA GLY A 378 -7.11 7.08 -14.09
C GLY A 378 -5.66 7.03 -13.56
N TRP A 379 -5.07 5.84 -13.49
CA TRP A 379 -3.67 5.70 -13.12
C TRP A 379 -2.72 6.35 -14.14
N LEU A 380 -2.97 6.22 -15.44
CA LEU A 380 -2.16 6.87 -16.50
C LEU A 380 -2.16 8.39 -16.35
N VAL A 381 -3.29 9.01 -16.00
CA VAL A 381 -3.35 10.45 -15.72
C VAL A 381 -2.41 10.80 -14.57
N THR A 382 -2.43 10.02 -13.47
CA THR A 382 -1.51 10.27 -12.34
C THR A 382 -0.05 10.05 -12.69
N LEU A 383 0.24 9.09 -13.57
CA LEU A 383 1.58 8.84 -14.11
C LEU A 383 2.09 10.04 -14.91
N LEU A 384 1.26 10.59 -15.81
CA LEU A 384 1.59 11.77 -16.61
C LEU A 384 1.84 13.01 -15.73
N VAL A 385 1.02 13.23 -14.71
CA VAL A 385 1.23 14.32 -13.72
C VAL A 385 2.56 14.12 -12.98
N ALA A 386 2.88 12.90 -12.57
CA ALA A 386 4.15 12.62 -11.89
C ALA A 386 5.36 12.84 -12.80
N VAL A 387 5.27 12.49 -14.09
CA VAL A 387 6.31 12.76 -15.10
C VAL A 387 6.47 14.26 -15.33
N ALA A 388 5.39 15.01 -15.45
CA ALA A 388 5.44 16.47 -15.59
C ALA A 388 6.09 17.15 -14.37
N LEU A 389 5.76 16.71 -13.15
CA LEU A 389 6.41 17.20 -11.93
C LEU A 389 7.89 16.82 -11.87
N GLU A 390 8.28 15.61 -12.34
CA GLU A 390 9.69 15.20 -12.42
C GLU A 390 10.46 16.07 -13.41
N ALA A 391 9.91 16.32 -14.59
CA ALA A 391 10.51 17.20 -15.59
C ALA A 391 10.66 18.65 -15.10
N ALA A 392 9.72 19.13 -14.28
CA ALA A 392 9.79 20.45 -13.64
C ALA A 392 10.70 20.49 -12.41
N GLY A 393 11.36 19.38 -12.02
CA GLY A 393 12.19 19.29 -10.82
C GLY A 393 11.42 19.47 -9.51
N LYS A 394 10.08 19.29 -9.51
CA LYS A 394 9.22 19.53 -8.36
C LYS A 394 8.88 18.23 -7.64
N PRO A 395 8.85 18.22 -6.30
CA PRO A 395 8.26 17.12 -5.54
C PRO A 395 6.74 17.06 -5.74
N GLY A 396 6.10 15.94 -5.34
CA GLY A 396 4.65 15.91 -5.26
C GLY A 396 4.15 16.92 -4.19
N PRO A 397 3.03 17.63 -4.44
CA PRO A 397 2.52 18.62 -3.51
C PRO A 397 2.26 18.05 -2.10
N LEU A 398 1.65 16.86 -2.03
CA LEU A 398 1.35 16.23 -0.74
C LEU A 398 2.60 15.71 -0.04
N GLU A 399 3.59 15.19 -0.79
CA GLU A 399 4.89 14.79 -0.22
C GLU A 399 5.64 16.01 0.35
N ALA A 400 5.59 17.15 -0.35
CA ALA A 400 6.21 18.38 0.12
C ALA A 400 5.56 18.89 1.41
N LEU A 401 4.22 18.93 1.43
CA LEU A 401 3.44 19.35 2.59
C LEU A 401 3.65 18.40 3.78
N HIS A 402 3.52 17.09 3.55
CA HIS A 402 3.76 16.07 4.57
C HIS A 402 5.17 16.16 5.16
N ARG A 403 6.19 16.32 4.30
CA ARG A 403 7.58 16.50 4.76
C ARG A 403 7.75 17.76 5.61
N ARG A 404 7.15 18.88 5.19
CA ARG A 404 7.22 20.14 5.92
C ARG A 404 6.55 20.05 7.30
N LEU A 405 5.39 19.42 7.39
CA LEU A 405 4.66 19.21 8.66
C LEU A 405 5.38 18.20 9.56
N SER A 406 5.99 17.15 8.99
CA SER A 406 6.69 16.11 9.74
C SER A 406 8.03 16.57 10.30
N TYR A 407 8.78 17.38 9.57
CA TYR A 407 10.18 17.72 9.91
C TYR A 407 10.43 19.21 10.12
N GLY A 408 9.43 20.07 9.89
CA GLY A 408 9.59 21.52 9.92
C GLY A 408 10.28 22.09 8.68
N LYS A 409 10.48 23.43 8.64
CA LYS A 409 11.07 24.15 7.48
C LYS A 409 12.53 23.74 7.21
N GLY A 410 13.30 23.39 8.25
CA GLY A 410 14.73 22.99 8.14
C GLY A 410 14.97 21.53 7.74
N GLY A 411 13.94 20.68 7.70
CA GLY A 411 14.11 19.25 7.47
C GLY A 411 14.68 18.51 8.69
N LEU A 412 15.20 17.28 8.49
CA LEU A 412 15.99 16.56 9.50
C LEU A 412 17.37 17.20 9.56
N ILE A 413 17.72 17.78 10.70
CA ILE A 413 19.03 18.37 11.00
C ILE A 413 20.05 17.28 11.27
#